data_a91bd93959907576ad0084cce5b459f4
#
_entry.id   a91bd93959907576ad0084cce5b459f4
#
_cell.length_a   1.000
_cell.length_b   1.000
_cell.length_c   1.000
_cell.angle_alpha   90.00
_cell.angle_beta   90.00
_cell.angle_gamma   90.00
#
_symmetry.space_group_name_H-M   'P 1'
#
loop_
_entity.id
_entity.type
_entity.pdbx_description
1 polymer ?
#
loop_
_entity_poly.entity_id
_entity_poly.type
_entity_poly.pdbx_seq_one_letter_code
_entity_poly.pdbx_strand_id
1 'polypeptide(L)'
;MNRRMHPFRPLLLATLALTVVGCSTTQTNAPAPAAKPVAAASGPVSISNRAMLLFDDAVKSFDAQKKAKAFDYPGLERKFKAALEADQNLAEAEYNLGVIAERMGKPDEAKARYAAALTKKPSLRQASDNLAIMKQNGGDVAGAVALYQDVLTRYPDDAGSRARLAEIYRQNNDHDKAMELSRAALMRDPMNTNALKVMIRSYLDRKQLAMAKLVALRAVKLDSTDPELHQAVGLILLKEGDTEGARLQFKSALEAKADYVPAHVELAQLALNAEDFPGAEEHLRRILQSDGKNAAAHVDLGIALKGQGQYDKAMQEYDEAEKLNPDLGATYLNRGIILHKVKDAPERAVELYKKYVALAGGEVALNAEAPVFGLLREAESIVQAKREASAAEAQAKQLEALQAQQQAAMKAEEAKQKGQTPPGAATPASGTGTAPQATPASGTGAQQPAATPAGGTQTAPAQKNAAPVDSDEPTDDLL
;
A
#
# COMPACT_ATOMS: atom_id res chain seq x y z
N MET A 1 -7.84 27.31 30.70
CA MET A 1 -7.15 27.52 29.42
C MET A 1 -6.85 26.13 28.83
N ASN A 2 -7.85 25.56 28.16
CA ASN A 2 -7.74 24.21 27.57
C ASN A 2 -7.21 24.37 26.14
N ARG A 3 -5.91 24.17 25.93
CA ARG A 3 -5.38 23.92 24.58
C ARG A 3 -5.70 22.47 24.23
N ARG A 4 -6.70 22.28 23.36
CA ARG A 4 -6.99 21.00 22.71
C ARG A 4 -5.78 20.61 21.87
N MET A 5 -5.16 19.48 22.20
CA MET A 5 -4.17 18.85 21.34
C MET A 5 -4.89 18.36 20.08
N HIS A 6 -4.51 18.88 18.93
CA HIS A 6 -4.95 18.34 17.66
C HIS A 6 -4.29 16.97 17.45
N PRO A 7 -5.05 15.96 17.01
CA PRO A 7 -4.46 14.67 16.66
C PRO A 7 -3.53 14.84 15.45
N PHE A 8 -2.40 14.16 15.53
CA PHE A 8 -1.35 14.14 14.53
C PHE A 8 -1.86 13.75 13.15
N ARG A 9 -1.60 14.59 12.18
CA ARG A 9 -1.66 14.21 10.77
C ARG A 9 -0.65 13.10 10.51
N PRO A 10 -1.02 12.01 9.85
CA PRO A 10 -0.03 11.15 9.24
C PRO A 10 0.73 11.95 8.18
N LEU A 11 2.03 12.11 8.38
CA LEU A 11 2.92 12.74 7.42
C LEU A 11 3.14 11.75 6.28
N LEU A 12 2.37 11.91 5.19
CA LEU A 12 2.75 11.35 3.89
C LEU A 12 3.93 12.20 3.37
N LEU A 13 5.14 11.90 3.83
CA LEU A 13 6.39 12.43 3.29
C LEU A 13 7.09 11.32 2.52
N ALA A 14 6.78 11.26 1.23
CA ALA A 14 7.64 10.64 0.25
C ALA A 14 8.16 11.75 -0.69
N THR A 15 9.09 12.56 -0.21
CA THR A 15 9.93 13.38 -1.08
C THR A 15 11.37 13.05 -0.79
N LEU A 16 11.89 12.03 -1.47
CA LEU A 16 13.33 11.82 -1.60
C LEU A 16 13.81 12.70 -2.75
N ALA A 17 14.31 13.89 -2.42
CA ALA A 17 15.08 14.71 -3.35
C ALA A 17 16.50 14.11 -3.46
N LEU A 18 16.74 13.31 -4.49
CA LEU A 18 18.11 13.00 -4.91
C LEU A 18 18.65 14.18 -5.74
N THR A 19 19.55 14.93 -5.17
CA THR A 19 20.42 15.84 -5.90
C THR A 19 21.40 15.03 -6.74
N VAL A 20 21.14 14.96 -8.04
CA VAL A 20 22.14 14.47 -9.00
C VAL A 20 22.97 15.65 -9.45
N VAL A 21 24.24 15.60 -9.08
CA VAL A 21 25.31 16.49 -9.60
C VAL A 21 25.41 16.28 -11.10
N GLY A 22 25.23 17.36 -11.86
CA GLY A 22 25.31 17.35 -13.30
C GLY A 22 26.74 17.12 -13.79
N CYS A 23 26.91 16.14 -14.66
CA CYS A 23 27.95 16.13 -15.67
C CYS A 23 27.26 16.37 -17.01
N SER A 24 27.49 17.58 -17.55
CA SER A 24 27.09 17.93 -18.91
C SER A 24 27.97 17.19 -19.91
N THR A 25 27.45 16.17 -20.55
CA THR A 25 27.97 15.68 -21.81
C THR A 25 27.00 16.09 -22.92
N THR A 26 27.44 17.02 -23.74
CA THR A 26 26.79 17.37 -25.01
C THR A 26 26.75 16.14 -25.91
N GLN A 27 25.60 15.43 -25.93
CA GLN A 27 25.32 14.47 -26.98
C GLN A 27 24.69 15.21 -28.16
N THR A 28 25.44 15.26 -29.25
CA THR A 28 24.94 15.64 -30.57
C THR A 28 23.87 14.67 -31.01
N ASN A 29 22.64 15.18 -31.18
CA ASN A 29 21.54 14.43 -31.77
C ASN A 29 21.85 14.08 -33.22
N ALA A 30 22.28 12.84 -33.47
CA ALA A 30 22.19 12.27 -34.79
C ALA A 30 20.73 11.92 -35.08
N PRO A 31 20.16 12.25 -36.24
CA PRO A 31 18.80 11.86 -36.57
C PRO A 31 18.70 10.34 -36.62
N ALA A 32 17.67 9.81 -35.97
CA ALA A 32 17.35 8.40 -35.99
C ALA A 32 17.18 7.93 -37.47
N PRO A 33 17.66 6.74 -37.83
CA PRO A 33 17.48 6.24 -39.18
C PRO A 33 16.00 6.10 -39.48
N ALA A 34 15.58 6.68 -40.63
CA ALA A 34 14.20 6.61 -41.11
C ALA A 34 13.75 5.14 -41.15
N ALA A 35 12.66 4.85 -40.44
CA ALA A 35 12.01 3.53 -40.48
C ALA A 35 11.67 3.21 -41.96
N LYS A 36 12.12 2.05 -42.42
CA LYS A 36 11.75 1.55 -43.72
C LYS A 36 10.22 1.45 -43.82
N PRO A 37 9.60 1.87 -44.92
CA PRO A 37 8.14 1.72 -45.06
C PRO A 37 7.80 0.25 -44.94
N VAL A 38 6.95 -0.07 -43.98
CA VAL A 38 6.34 -1.41 -43.87
C VAL A 38 5.52 -1.63 -45.12
N ALA A 39 5.79 -2.70 -45.84
CA ALA A 39 5.13 -3.09 -47.06
C ALA A 39 3.58 -2.99 -46.90
N ALA A 40 2.93 -2.39 -47.85
CA ALA A 40 1.48 -2.26 -47.90
C ALA A 40 0.84 -3.63 -47.68
N ALA A 41 -0.08 -3.68 -46.71
CA ALA A 41 -0.79 -4.88 -46.33
C ALA A 41 -1.49 -5.50 -47.54
N SER A 42 -1.25 -6.77 -47.77
CA SER A 42 -2.11 -7.63 -48.60
C SER A 42 -3.58 -7.41 -48.19
N GLY A 43 -4.51 -7.37 -49.13
CA GLY A 43 -5.93 -7.12 -48.91
C GLY A 43 -6.55 -7.96 -47.78
N PRO A 44 -7.78 -7.65 -47.38
CA PRO A 44 -8.38 -8.25 -46.18
C PRO A 44 -8.31 -9.76 -46.22
N VAL A 45 -7.61 -10.34 -45.23
CA VAL A 45 -7.51 -11.79 -45.08
C VAL A 45 -8.88 -12.32 -44.71
N SER A 46 -9.44 -13.21 -45.52
CA SER A 46 -10.73 -13.84 -45.25
C SER A 46 -10.56 -14.86 -44.11
N ILE A 47 -11.21 -14.61 -43.00
CA ILE A 47 -11.24 -15.56 -41.86
C ILE A 47 -12.20 -16.71 -42.17
N SER A 48 -11.83 -17.92 -41.80
CA SER A 48 -12.65 -19.09 -42.03
C SER A 48 -13.96 -19.08 -41.22
N ASN A 49 -15.08 -19.50 -41.80
CA ASN A 49 -16.35 -19.58 -41.09
C ASN A 49 -16.29 -20.45 -39.82
N ARG A 50 -15.48 -21.51 -39.87
CA ARG A 50 -15.28 -22.38 -38.71
C ARG A 50 -14.61 -21.63 -37.55
N ALA A 51 -13.59 -20.84 -37.84
CA ALA A 51 -12.90 -20.04 -36.84
C ALA A 51 -13.85 -19.01 -36.20
N MET A 52 -14.67 -18.35 -37.00
CA MET A 52 -15.67 -17.38 -36.52
C MET A 52 -16.69 -18.04 -35.59
N LEU A 53 -17.21 -19.23 -35.93
CA LEU A 53 -18.18 -19.96 -35.11
C LEU A 53 -17.56 -20.35 -33.76
N LEU A 54 -16.29 -20.81 -33.72
CA LEU A 54 -15.57 -21.16 -32.48
C LEU A 54 -15.27 -19.91 -31.65
N PHE A 55 -14.95 -18.80 -32.29
CA PHE A 55 -14.74 -17.51 -31.65
C PHE A 55 -16.02 -17.00 -30.98
N ASP A 56 -17.14 -17.00 -31.70
CA ASP A 56 -18.46 -16.61 -31.18
C ASP A 56 -18.87 -17.48 -29.97
N ASP A 57 -18.59 -18.78 -30.01
CA ASP A 57 -18.84 -19.68 -28.87
C ASP A 57 -17.97 -19.32 -27.66
N ALA A 58 -16.70 -18.97 -27.87
CA ALA A 58 -15.81 -18.53 -26.83
C ALA A 58 -16.28 -17.21 -26.19
N VAL A 59 -16.70 -16.21 -27.00
CA VAL A 59 -17.23 -14.93 -26.52
C VAL A 59 -18.53 -15.13 -25.74
N LYS A 60 -19.48 -15.92 -26.24
CA LYS A 60 -20.72 -16.25 -25.49
C LYS A 60 -20.43 -16.93 -24.16
N SER A 61 -19.42 -17.79 -24.12
CA SER A 61 -19.00 -18.44 -22.87
C SER A 61 -18.42 -17.44 -21.86
N PHE A 62 -17.63 -16.47 -22.33
CA PHE A 62 -17.11 -15.40 -21.50
C PHE A 62 -18.26 -14.53 -20.94
N ASP A 63 -19.20 -14.11 -21.78
CA ASP A 63 -20.35 -13.31 -21.37
C ASP A 63 -21.22 -14.02 -20.33
N ALA A 64 -21.42 -15.32 -20.50
CA ALA A 64 -22.14 -16.14 -19.52
C ALA A 64 -21.42 -16.17 -18.17
N GLN A 65 -20.10 -16.34 -18.17
CA GLN A 65 -19.27 -16.35 -16.97
C GLN A 65 -19.17 -14.96 -16.32
N LYS A 66 -19.12 -13.89 -17.11
CA LYS A 66 -19.18 -12.50 -16.63
C LYS A 66 -20.48 -12.22 -15.88
N LYS A 67 -21.63 -12.66 -16.42
CA LYS A 67 -22.94 -12.55 -15.75
C LYS A 67 -23.01 -13.37 -14.46
N ALA A 68 -22.40 -14.56 -14.44
CA ALA A 68 -22.33 -15.43 -13.27
C ALA A 68 -21.29 -14.95 -12.24
N LYS A 69 -20.46 -13.98 -12.57
CA LYS A 69 -19.30 -13.53 -11.76
C LYS A 69 -18.36 -14.68 -11.36
N ALA A 70 -18.24 -15.70 -12.20
CA ALA A 70 -17.42 -16.89 -11.96
C ALA A 70 -16.70 -17.27 -13.24
N PHE A 71 -15.37 -17.06 -13.29
CA PHE A 71 -14.56 -17.25 -14.49
C PHE A 71 -13.74 -18.55 -14.44
N ASP A 72 -13.89 -19.39 -15.49
CA ASP A 72 -12.96 -20.47 -15.83
C ASP A 72 -12.01 -19.98 -16.94
N TYR A 73 -11.00 -19.21 -16.58
CA TYR A 73 -10.01 -18.70 -17.52
C TYR A 73 -9.31 -19.81 -18.32
N PRO A 74 -8.89 -20.95 -17.73
CA PRO A 74 -8.32 -22.06 -18.50
C PRO A 74 -9.30 -22.64 -19.54
N GLY A 75 -10.60 -22.69 -19.22
CA GLY A 75 -11.62 -23.13 -20.18
C GLY A 75 -11.81 -22.17 -21.33
N LEU A 76 -11.85 -20.88 -21.04
CA LEU A 76 -11.92 -19.82 -22.03
C LEU A 76 -10.67 -19.81 -22.93
N GLU A 77 -9.49 -19.95 -22.35
CA GLU A 77 -8.23 -20.04 -23.08
C GLU A 77 -8.27 -21.17 -24.12
N ARG A 78 -8.75 -22.38 -23.74
CA ARG A 78 -8.90 -23.51 -24.67
C ARG A 78 -9.84 -23.17 -25.83
N LYS A 79 -10.95 -22.50 -25.58
CA LYS A 79 -11.93 -22.12 -26.61
C LYS A 79 -11.35 -21.13 -27.62
N PHE A 80 -10.67 -20.06 -27.15
CA PHE A 80 -10.04 -19.10 -28.07
C PHE A 80 -8.84 -19.73 -28.82
N LYS A 81 -8.08 -20.63 -28.21
CA LYS A 81 -7.04 -21.41 -28.91
C LYS A 81 -7.64 -22.27 -30.02
N ALA A 82 -8.78 -22.94 -29.80
CA ALA A 82 -9.46 -23.72 -30.84
C ALA A 82 -9.92 -22.86 -32.05
N ALA A 83 -10.36 -21.62 -31.76
CA ALA A 83 -10.69 -20.68 -32.85
C ALA A 83 -9.41 -20.29 -33.63
N LEU A 84 -8.30 -20.07 -32.95
CA LEU A 84 -7.02 -19.73 -33.56
C LEU A 84 -6.37 -20.90 -34.32
N GLU A 85 -6.58 -22.14 -33.89
CA GLU A 85 -6.17 -23.35 -34.61
C GLU A 85 -6.96 -23.53 -35.90
N ALA A 86 -8.23 -23.11 -35.90
CA ALA A 86 -9.07 -23.16 -37.13
C ALA A 86 -8.67 -22.08 -38.15
N ASP A 87 -8.18 -20.92 -37.69
CA ASP A 87 -7.59 -19.88 -38.52
C ASP A 87 -6.59 -19.04 -37.73
N GLN A 88 -5.32 -19.18 -38.08
CA GLN A 88 -4.24 -18.46 -37.43
C GLN A 88 -4.23 -16.94 -37.67
N ASN A 89 -5.03 -16.42 -38.58
CA ASN A 89 -5.10 -14.99 -38.88
C ASN A 89 -6.12 -14.24 -38.02
N LEU A 90 -6.82 -14.93 -37.11
CA LEU A 90 -7.83 -14.31 -36.25
C LEU A 90 -7.18 -13.47 -35.15
N ALA A 91 -7.02 -12.18 -35.46
CA ALA A 91 -6.36 -11.23 -34.57
C ALA A 91 -7.11 -11.02 -33.23
N GLU A 92 -8.45 -11.03 -33.31
CA GLU A 92 -9.33 -10.88 -32.15
C GLU A 92 -9.17 -12.03 -31.15
N ALA A 93 -8.91 -13.25 -31.63
CA ALA A 93 -8.64 -14.38 -30.76
C ALA A 93 -7.30 -14.24 -30.03
N GLU A 94 -6.25 -13.72 -30.71
CA GLU A 94 -4.98 -13.39 -30.05
C GLU A 94 -5.17 -12.30 -28.98
N TYR A 95 -5.94 -11.27 -29.28
CA TYR A 95 -6.27 -10.22 -28.33
C TYR A 95 -6.95 -10.80 -27.08
N ASN A 96 -8.01 -11.58 -27.27
CA ASN A 96 -8.75 -12.18 -26.16
C ASN A 96 -7.90 -13.16 -25.34
N LEU A 97 -7.00 -13.90 -25.98
CA LEU A 97 -6.00 -14.71 -25.28
C LEU A 97 -5.03 -13.84 -24.46
N GLY A 98 -4.69 -12.66 -24.95
CA GLY A 98 -3.92 -11.66 -24.21
C GLY A 98 -4.63 -11.21 -22.93
N VAL A 99 -5.92 -10.85 -23.04
CA VAL A 99 -6.75 -10.46 -21.88
C VAL A 99 -6.83 -11.60 -20.86
N ILE A 100 -7.06 -12.84 -21.32
CA ILE A 100 -7.13 -14.01 -20.43
C ILE A 100 -5.78 -14.25 -19.73
N ALA A 101 -4.67 -14.16 -20.47
CA ALA A 101 -3.32 -14.32 -19.90
C ALA A 101 -3.04 -13.27 -18.80
N GLU A 102 -3.48 -12.03 -19.03
CA GLU A 102 -3.35 -10.96 -18.04
C GLU A 102 -4.16 -11.26 -16.77
N ARG A 103 -5.41 -11.70 -16.91
CA ARG A 103 -6.26 -12.13 -15.78
C ARG A 103 -5.74 -13.37 -15.04
N MET A 104 -4.95 -14.20 -15.71
CA MET A 104 -4.25 -15.34 -15.11
C MET A 104 -2.91 -14.96 -14.45
N GLY A 105 -2.53 -13.67 -14.45
CA GLY A 105 -1.26 -13.20 -13.90
C GLY A 105 -0.04 -13.59 -14.73
N LYS A 106 -0.19 -13.74 -16.05
CA LYS A 106 0.87 -14.10 -17.01
C LYS A 106 1.23 -12.91 -17.92
N PRO A 107 1.86 -11.86 -17.40
CA PRO A 107 2.04 -10.61 -18.14
C PRO A 107 2.89 -10.75 -19.40
N ASP A 108 3.90 -11.63 -19.42
CA ASP A 108 4.75 -11.81 -20.60
C ASP A 108 4.01 -12.55 -21.73
N GLU A 109 3.14 -13.52 -21.39
CA GLU A 109 2.26 -14.16 -22.35
C GLU A 109 1.25 -13.14 -22.91
N ALA A 110 0.65 -12.31 -22.07
CA ALA A 110 -0.28 -11.26 -22.50
C ALA A 110 0.37 -10.30 -23.50
N LYS A 111 1.57 -9.78 -23.20
CA LYS A 111 2.34 -8.92 -24.12
C LYS A 111 2.58 -9.59 -25.47
N ALA A 112 2.98 -10.86 -25.46
CA ALA A 112 3.22 -11.61 -26.68
C ALA A 112 1.94 -11.77 -27.51
N ARG A 113 0.80 -12.04 -26.86
CA ARG A 113 -0.50 -12.18 -27.52
C ARG A 113 -0.98 -10.88 -28.14
N TYR A 114 -0.90 -9.76 -27.40
CA TYR A 114 -1.25 -8.44 -27.96
C TYR A 114 -0.36 -8.05 -29.15
N ALA A 115 0.93 -8.33 -29.08
CA ALA A 115 1.85 -8.09 -30.19
C ALA A 115 1.51 -8.97 -31.41
N ALA A 116 1.13 -10.24 -31.21
CA ALA A 116 0.67 -11.13 -32.26
C ALA A 116 -0.63 -10.64 -32.90
N ALA A 117 -1.58 -10.15 -32.09
CA ALA A 117 -2.81 -9.54 -32.57
C ALA A 117 -2.52 -8.34 -33.49
N LEU A 118 -1.60 -7.44 -33.08
CA LEU A 118 -1.19 -6.29 -33.89
C LEU A 118 -0.42 -6.66 -35.16
N THR A 119 0.33 -7.77 -35.14
CA THR A 119 0.98 -8.27 -36.36
C THR A 119 -0.04 -8.70 -37.41
N LYS A 120 -1.15 -9.33 -36.96
CA LYS A 120 -2.24 -9.80 -37.84
C LYS A 120 -3.16 -8.66 -38.26
N LYS A 121 -3.51 -7.79 -37.29
CA LYS A 121 -4.41 -6.65 -37.52
C LYS A 121 -3.85 -5.40 -36.85
N PRO A 122 -2.96 -4.65 -37.53
CA PRO A 122 -2.33 -3.45 -36.97
C PRO A 122 -3.33 -2.34 -36.58
N SER A 123 -4.57 -2.42 -37.06
CA SER A 123 -5.65 -1.50 -36.75
C SER A 123 -6.41 -1.85 -35.46
N LEU A 124 -6.03 -2.91 -34.77
CA LEU A 124 -6.70 -3.36 -33.56
C LEU A 124 -6.31 -2.48 -32.36
N ARG A 125 -7.06 -1.38 -32.17
CA ARG A 125 -6.77 -0.33 -31.23
C ARG A 125 -6.67 -0.86 -29.79
N GLN A 126 -7.59 -1.74 -29.39
CA GLN A 126 -7.60 -2.34 -28.05
C GLN A 126 -6.29 -3.10 -27.73
N ALA A 127 -5.75 -3.80 -28.72
CA ALA A 127 -4.45 -4.46 -28.55
C ALA A 127 -3.30 -3.46 -28.44
N SER A 128 -3.37 -2.32 -29.17
CA SER A 128 -2.38 -1.25 -29.01
C SER A 128 -2.46 -0.60 -27.65
N ASP A 129 -3.68 -0.34 -27.16
CA ASP A 129 -3.91 0.26 -25.83
C ASP A 129 -3.36 -0.65 -24.72
N ASN A 130 -3.79 -1.92 -24.69
CA ASN A 130 -3.35 -2.85 -23.65
C ASN A 130 -1.84 -3.09 -23.70
N LEU A 131 -1.26 -3.28 -24.88
CA LEU A 131 0.18 -3.43 -25.01
C LEU A 131 0.95 -2.18 -24.60
N ALA A 132 0.45 -0.99 -24.91
CA ALA A 132 1.08 0.26 -24.52
C ALA A 132 1.06 0.47 -22.99
N ILE A 133 -0.09 0.18 -22.35
CA ILE A 133 -0.21 0.20 -20.88
C ILE A 133 0.78 -0.78 -20.25
N MET A 134 0.83 -2.02 -20.73
CA MET A 134 1.77 -3.02 -20.21
C MET A 134 3.23 -2.64 -20.40
N LYS A 135 3.58 -2.00 -21.54
CA LYS A 135 4.92 -1.49 -21.80
C LYS A 135 5.27 -0.35 -20.85
N GLN A 136 4.36 0.57 -20.63
CA GLN A 136 4.52 1.70 -19.72
C GLN A 136 4.72 1.22 -18.28
N ASN A 137 3.88 0.30 -17.80
CA ASN A 137 4.00 -0.29 -16.46
C ASN A 137 5.31 -1.09 -16.29
N GLY A 138 5.81 -1.66 -17.37
CA GLY A 138 7.13 -2.32 -17.41
C GLY A 138 8.32 -1.37 -17.61
N GLY A 139 8.11 -0.04 -17.65
CA GLY A 139 9.16 0.98 -17.84
C GLY A 139 9.55 1.22 -19.30
N ASP A 140 8.96 0.52 -20.28
CA ASP A 140 9.19 0.76 -21.72
C ASP A 140 8.26 1.89 -22.24
N VAL A 141 8.49 3.09 -21.71
CA VAL A 141 7.71 4.29 -22.09
C VAL A 141 7.89 4.61 -23.59
N ALA A 142 9.10 4.45 -24.10
CA ALA A 142 9.39 4.71 -25.52
C ALA A 142 8.57 3.77 -26.44
N GLY A 143 8.48 2.49 -26.08
CA GLY A 143 7.67 1.52 -26.80
C GLY A 143 6.17 1.82 -26.75
N ALA A 144 5.66 2.31 -25.61
CA ALA A 144 4.26 2.73 -25.48
C ALA A 144 3.96 3.95 -26.38
N VAL A 145 4.84 4.97 -26.35
CA VAL A 145 4.74 6.15 -27.23
C VAL A 145 4.73 5.74 -28.70
N ALA A 146 5.64 4.85 -29.11
CA ALA A 146 5.73 4.39 -30.50
C ALA A 146 4.45 3.71 -30.98
N LEU A 147 3.79 2.93 -30.13
CA LEU A 147 2.50 2.29 -30.46
C LEU A 147 1.41 3.33 -30.75
N TYR A 148 1.24 4.34 -29.89
CA TYR A 148 0.24 5.38 -30.12
C TYR A 148 0.58 6.27 -31.31
N GLN A 149 1.86 6.55 -31.57
CA GLN A 149 2.31 7.28 -32.76
C GLN A 149 2.00 6.50 -34.05
N ASP A 150 2.18 5.17 -34.03
CA ASP A 150 1.80 4.32 -35.17
C ASP A 150 0.29 4.35 -35.40
N VAL A 151 -0.53 4.26 -34.35
CA VAL A 151 -1.99 4.42 -34.47
C VAL A 151 -2.34 5.78 -35.06
N LEU A 152 -1.77 6.87 -34.57
CA LEU A 152 -2.03 8.23 -35.03
C LEU A 152 -1.51 8.50 -36.45
N THR A 153 -0.49 7.77 -36.90
CA THR A 153 -0.03 7.82 -38.30
C THR A 153 -1.07 7.21 -39.24
N ARG A 154 -1.73 6.14 -38.81
CA ARG A 154 -2.79 5.47 -39.61
C ARG A 154 -4.15 6.14 -39.49
N TYR A 155 -4.42 6.65 -38.29
CA TYR A 155 -5.71 7.26 -37.92
C TYR A 155 -5.45 8.65 -37.28
N PRO A 156 -5.14 9.68 -38.12
CA PRO A 156 -4.79 11.01 -37.62
C PRO A 156 -5.88 11.70 -36.80
N ASP A 157 -7.12 11.24 -36.91
CA ASP A 157 -8.27 11.81 -36.19
C ASP A 157 -8.65 11.02 -34.92
N ASP A 158 -7.90 9.98 -34.55
CA ASP A 158 -8.16 9.21 -33.34
C ASP A 158 -7.88 10.03 -32.06
N ALA A 159 -8.97 10.58 -31.51
CA ALA A 159 -8.90 11.39 -30.29
C ALA A 159 -8.53 10.54 -29.06
N GLY A 160 -8.94 9.27 -29.03
CA GLY A 160 -8.63 8.35 -27.92
C GLY A 160 -7.14 8.11 -27.78
N SER A 161 -6.49 7.62 -28.83
CA SER A 161 -5.02 7.40 -28.81
C SER A 161 -4.25 8.69 -28.55
N ARG A 162 -4.77 9.83 -29.00
CA ARG A 162 -4.16 11.13 -28.72
C ARG A 162 -4.24 11.49 -27.25
N ALA A 163 -5.38 11.24 -26.59
CA ALA A 163 -5.55 11.48 -25.17
C ALA A 163 -4.65 10.54 -24.31
N ARG A 164 -4.53 9.26 -24.71
CA ARG A 164 -3.62 8.32 -24.04
C ARG A 164 -2.16 8.71 -24.19
N LEU A 165 -1.74 9.12 -25.39
CA LEU A 165 -0.40 9.65 -25.60
C LEU A 165 -0.15 10.92 -24.77
N ALA A 166 -1.15 11.77 -24.61
CA ALA A 166 -1.09 12.94 -23.74
C ALA A 166 -0.86 12.55 -22.28
N GLU A 167 -1.54 11.51 -21.80
CA GLU A 167 -1.35 11.02 -20.43
C GLU A 167 0.08 10.51 -20.18
N ILE A 168 0.65 9.77 -21.15
CA ILE A 168 2.07 9.34 -21.06
C ILE A 168 3.00 10.55 -20.92
N TYR A 169 2.81 11.60 -21.73
CA TYR A 169 3.63 12.80 -21.60
C TYR A 169 3.43 13.51 -20.27
N ARG A 170 2.20 13.58 -19.75
CA ARG A 170 1.91 14.14 -18.42
C ARG A 170 2.67 13.40 -17.32
N GLN A 171 2.61 12.06 -17.32
CA GLN A 171 3.30 11.22 -16.32
C GLN A 171 4.82 11.35 -16.39
N ASN A 172 5.36 11.70 -17.56
CA ASN A 172 6.77 12.04 -17.74
C ASN A 172 7.08 13.53 -17.47
N ASN A 173 6.16 14.27 -16.84
CA ASN A 173 6.27 15.70 -16.53
C ASN A 173 6.38 16.62 -17.75
N ASP A 174 6.13 16.14 -18.98
CA ASP A 174 6.03 16.97 -20.18
C ASP A 174 4.59 17.50 -20.31
N HIS A 175 4.23 18.39 -19.39
CA HIS A 175 2.88 18.94 -19.32
C HIS A 175 2.52 19.78 -20.56
N ASP A 176 3.49 20.39 -21.23
CA ASP A 176 3.23 21.20 -22.41
C ASP A 176 2.76 20.35 -23.57
N LYS A 177 3.45 19.24 -23.81
CA LYS A 177 3.07 18.29 -24.85
C LYS A 177 1.78 17.54 -24.51
N ALA A 178 1.57 17.19 -23.22
CA ALA A 178 0.32 16.64 -22.74
C ALA A 178 -0.87 17.57 -23.02
N MET A 179 -0.72 18.85 -22.75
CA MET A 179 -1.75 19.87 -23.02
C MET A 179 -2.00 20.09 -24.51
N GLU A 180 -0.95 20.08 -25.33
CA GLU A 180 -1.05 20.19 -26.78
C GLU A 180 -1.87 19.02 -27.35
N LEU A 181 -1.51 17.80 -27.01
CA LEU A 181 -2.18 16.59 -27.47
C LEU A 181 -3.63 16.51 -26.96
N SER A 182 -3.88 16.88 -25.70
CA SER A 182 -5.22 16.92 -25.15
C SER A 182 -6.12 17.91 -25.88
N ARG A 183 -5.61 19.12 -26.19
CA ARG A 183 -6.35 20.10 -27.00
C ARG A 183 -6.61 19.58 -28.43
N ALA A 184 -5.62 18.93 -29.03
CA ALA A 184 -5.77 18.32 -30.34
C ALA A 184 -6.79 17.17 -30.34
N ALA A 185 -6.87 16.39 -29.25
CA ALA A 185 -7.92 15.38 -29.08
C ALA A 185 -9.31 16.03 -28.98
N LEU A 186 -9.46 17.07 -28.16
CA LEU A 186 -10.74 17.79 -27.99
C LEU A 186 -11.19 18.55 -29.26
N MET A 187 -10.27 18.92 -30.13
CA MET A 187 -10.62 19.48 -31.44
C MET A 187 -11.28 18.44 -32.36
N ARG A 188 -11.00 17.15 -32.19
CA ARG A 188 -11.58 16.05 -32.96
C ARG A 188 -12.83 15.49 -32.27
N ASP A 189 -12.75 15.33 -30.95
CA ASP A 189 -13.85 14.88 -30.12
C ASP A 189 -14.01 15.81 -28.90
N PRO A 190 -14.89 16.83 -28.96
CA PRO A 190 -15.11 17.79 -27.89
C PRO A 190 -15.65 17.18 -26.59
N MET A 191 -16.15 15.93 -26.65
CA MET A 191 -16.68 15.17 -25.52
C MET A 191 -15.69 14.17 -24.95
N ASN A 192 -14.43 14.15 -25.42
CA ASN A 192 -13.41 13.23 -24.95
C ASN A 192 -13.03 13.51 -23.48
N THR A 193 -13.66 12.78 -22.56
CA THR A 193 -13.44 12.95 -21.11
C THR A 193 -12.01 12.60 -20.72
N ASN A 194 -11.36 11.63 -21.38
CA ASN A 194 -9.96 11.28 -21.09
C ASN A 194 -9.02 12.46 -21.38
N ALA A 195 -9.20 13.17 -22.48
CA ALA A 195 -8.42 14.37 -22.76
C ALA A 195 -8.67 15.48 -21.73
N LEU A 196 -9.92 15.65 -21.25
CA LEU A 196 -10.23 16.59 -20.17
C LEU A 196 -9.57 16.17 -18.85
N LYS A 197 -9.57 14.88 -18.51
CA LYS A 197 -8.88 14.34 -17.32
C LYS A 197 -7.38 14.65 -17.35
N VAL A 198 -6.72 14.44 -18.49
CA VAL A 198 -5.29 14.79 -18.64
C VAL A 198 -5.06 16.28 -18.42
N MET A 199 -5.93 17.15 -18.97
CA MET A 199 -5.82 18.60 -18.75
C MET A 199 -6.02 18.97 -17.28
N ILE A 200 -7.01 18.38 -16.60
CA ILE A 200 -7.27 18.61 -15.18
C ILE A 200 -6.03 18.26 -14.37
N ARG A 201 -5.51 17.05 -14.54
CA ARG A 201 -4.31 16.58 -13.82
C ARG A 201 -3.09 17.45 -14.13
N SER A 202 -2.85 17.83 -15.40
CA SER A 202 -1.77 18.72 -15.80
C SER A 202 -1.86 20.10 -15.13
N TYR A 203 -3.07 20.66 -15.00
CA TYR A 203 -3.27 21.92 -14.28
C TYR A 203 -3.05 21.76 -12.77
N LEU A 204 -3.46 20.63 -12.18
CA LEU A 204 -3.22 20.32 -10.76
C LEU A 204 -1.71 20.18 -10.47
N ASP A 205 -0.98 19.47 -11.32
CA ASP A 205 0.47 19.28 -11.21
C ASP A 205 1.20 20.64 -11.26
N ARG A 206 0.70 21.55 -12.11
CA ARG A 206 1.20 22.94 -12.24
C ARG A 206 0.64 23.89 -11.19
N LYS A 207 -0.15 23.42 -10.22
CA LYS A 207 -0.80 24.24 -9.17
C LYS A 207 -1.74 25.32 -9.71
N GLN A 208 -2.26 25.14 -10.92
CA GLN A 208 -3.19 26.07 -11.59
C GLN A 208 -4.64 25.71 -11.25
N LEU A 209 -5.03 25.84 -9.97
CA LEU A 209 -6.31 25.35 -9.43
C LEU A 209 -7.52 25.89 -10.16
N ALA A 210 -7.54 27.21 -10.49
CA ALA A 210 -8.68 27.84 -11.17
C ALA A 210 -8.92 27.20 -12.56
N MET A 211 -7.84 26.92 -13.31
CA MET A 211 -7.95 26.27 -14.61
C MET A 211 -8.37 24.81 -14.50
N ALA A 212 -7.81 24.09 -13.50
CA ALA A 212 -8.24 22.72 -13.21
C ALA A 212 -9.72 22.66 -12.88
N LYS A 213 -10.24 23.56 -12.04
CA LYS A 213 -11.66 23.65 -11.66
C LYS A 213 -12.55 23.90 -12.85
N LEU A 214 -12.19 24.87 -13.70
CA LEU A 214 -12.99 25.19 -14.91
C LEU A 214 -13.15 23.97 -15.83
N VAL A 215 -12.04 23.25 -16.09
CA VAL A 215 -12.04 22.07 -16.95
C VAL A 215 -12.77 20.91 -16.27
N ALA A 216 -12.57 20.70 -14.96
CA ALA A 216 -13.24 19.63 -14.22
C ALA A 216 -14.76 19.81 -14.17
N LEU A 217 -15.25 21.00 -13.92
CA LEU A 217 -16.70 21.28 -13.95
C LEU A 217 -17.30 21.08 -15.33
N ARG A 218 -16.56 21.41 -16.39
CA ARG A 218 -16.98 21.08 -17.76
C ARG A 218 -17.05 19.56 -17.97
N ALA A 219 -16.03 18.82 -17.50
CA ALA A 219 -15.96 17.39 -17.66
C ALA A 219 -17.09 16.66 -16.91
N VAL A 220 -17.36 17.00 -15.66
CA VAL A 220 -18.52 16.48 -14.89
C VAL A 220 -19.85 16.77 -15.57
N LYS A 221 -19.99 17.94 -16.21
CA LYS A 221 -21.20 18.26 -16.97
C LYS A 221 -21.38 17.39 -18.21
N LEU A 222 -20.31 16.92 -18.82
CA LEU A 222 -20.33 16.01 -19.97
C LEU A 222 -20.59 14.57 -19.54
N ASP A 223 -19.99 14.15 -18.44
CA ASP A 223 -20.17 12.83 -17.86
C ASP A 223 -20.26 12.93 -16.33
N SER A 224 -21.48 12.93 -15.83
CA SER A 224 -21.77 12.98 -14.39
C SER A 224 -21.73 11.59 -13.72
N THR A 225 -21.45 10.54 -14.48
CA THR A 225 -21.39 9.16 -13.97
C THR A 225 -19.96 8.67 -13.81
N ASP A 226 -18.98 9.47 -14.20
CA ASP A 226 -17.57 9.14 -14.05
C ASP A 226 -17.07 9.51 -12.62
N PRO A 227 -16.75 8.52 -11.77
CA PRO A 227 -16.35 8.77 -10.39
C PRO A 227 -15.03 9.54 -10.29
N GLU A 228 -14.13 9.39 -11.27
CA GLU A 228 -12.85 10.07 -11.30
C GLU A 228 -13.00 11.59 -11.49
N LEU A 229 -13.97 12.02 -12.27
CA LEU A 229 -14.26 13.45 -12.46
C LEU A 229 -14.77 14.10 -11.17
N HIS A 230 -15.65 13.42 -10.44
CA HIS A 230 -16.10 13.87 -9.14
C HIS A 230 -14.95 13.91 -8.12
N GLN A 231 -14.09 12.88 -8.11
CA GLN A 231 -12.88 12.88 -7.28
C GLN A 231 -11.99 14.08 -7.60
N ALA A 232 -11.74 14.35 -8.89
CA ALA A 232 -10.91 15.48 -9.29
C ALA A 232 -11.47 16.83 -8.81
N VAL A 233 -12.79 17.03 -8.91
CA VAL A 233 -13.44 18.24 -8.37
C VAL A 233 -13.32 18.30 -6.84
N GLY A 234 -13.52 17.16 -6.14
CA GLY A 234 -13.35 17.07 -4.71
C GLY A 234 -11.94 17.45 -4.24
N LEU A 235 -10.91 16.92 -4.91
CA LEU A 235 -9.51 17.26 -4.62
C LEU A 235 -9.19 18.75 -4.86
N ILE A 236 -9.77 19.36 -5.90
CA ILE A 236 -9.65 20.81 -6.15
C ILE A 236 -10.28 21.60 -5.01
N LEU A 237 -11.49 21.23 -4.59
CA LEU A 237 -12.21 21.92 -3.49
C LEU A 237 -11.44 21.78 -2.17
N LEU A 238 -10.83 20.63 -1.87
CA LEU A 238 -9.94 20.47 -0.71
C LEU A 238 -8.77 21.45 -0.74
N LYS A 239 -8.15 21.63 -1.92
CA LYS A 239 -7.04 22.58 -2.08
C LYS A 239 -7.49 24.06 -1.94
N GLU A 240 -8.74 24.34 -2.23
CA GLU A 240 -9.37 25.64 -2.00
C GLU A 240 -9.84 25.85 -0.55
N GLY A 241 -9.84 24.80 0.28
CA GLY A 241 -10.30 24.81 1.66
C GLY A 241 -11.79 24.53 1.82
N ASP A 242 -12.50 24.22 0.74
CA ASP A 242 -13.93 23.85 0.78
C ASP A 242 -14.08 22.36 1.07
N THR A 243 -13.94 22.01 2.35
CA THR A 243 -14.02 20.62 2.83
C THR A 243 -15.40 20.00 2.62
N GLU A 244 -16.47 20.78 2.82
CA GLU A 244 -17.84 20.28 2.66
C GLU A 244 -18.19 20.04 1.19
N GLY A 245 -17.83 20.97 0.31
CA GLY A 245 -17.97 20.77 -1.12
C GLY A 245 -17.22 19.56 -1.62
N ALA A 246 -15.99 19.35 -1.11
CA ALA A 246 -15.18 18.17 -1.44
C ALA A 246 -15.85 16.87 -0.98
N ARG A 247 -16.38 16.83 0.25
CA ARG A 247 -17.10 15.67 0.78
C ARG A 247 -18.30 15.30 -0.09
N LEU A 248 -19.07 16.29 -0.54
CA LEU A 248 -20.20 16.06 -1.44
C LEU A 248 -19.75 15.46 -2.76
N GLN A 249 -18.64 15.95 -3.34
CA GLN A 249 -18.12 15.41 -4.59
C GLN A 249 -17.60 13.98 -4.44
N PHE A 250 -16.91 13.64 -3.35
CA PHE A 250 -16.49 12.26 -3.10
C PHE A 250 -17.68 11.31 -2.87
N LYS A 251 -18.77 11.79 -2.25
CA LYS A 251 -20.01 11.01 -2.17
C LYS A 251 -20.64 10.80 -3.55
N SER A 252 -20.65 11.82 -4.41
CA SER A 252 -21.12 11.66 -5.80
C SER A 252 -20.26 10.68 -6.59
N ALA A 253 -18.94 10.61 -6.33
CA ALA A 253 -18.10 9.58 -6.91
C ALA A 253 -18.52 8.16 -6.45
N LEU A 254 -18.94 7.99 -5.18
CA LEU A 254 -19.45 6.71 -4.67
C LEU A 254 -20.88 6.40 -5.16
N GLU A 255 -21.69 7.41 -5.44
CA GLU A 255 -23.00 7.23 -6.09
C GLU A 255 -22.83 6.70 -7.51
N ALA A 256 -21.79 7.20 -8.24
CA ALA A 256 -21.45 6.71 -9.57
C ALA A 256 -20.83 5.30 -9.54
N LYS A 257 -19.93 5.04 -8.59
CA LYS A 257 -19.29 3.73 -8.39
C LYS A 257 -19.09 3.47 -6.90
N ALA A 258 -19.93 2.63 -6.31
CA ALA A 258 -20.00 2.39 -4.87
C ALA A 258 -18.71 1.80 -4.26
N ASP A 259 -17.88 1.14 -5.04
CA ASP A 259 -16.61 0.53 -4.65
C ASP A 259 -15.38 1.34 -5.13
N TYR A 260 -15.58 2.62 -5.43
CA TYR A 260 -14.50 3.48 -5.91
C TYR A 260 -13.53 3.82 -4.76
N VAL A 261 -12.46 3.04 -4.66
CA VAL A 261 -11.46 3.11 -3.59
C VAL A 261 -10.90 4.52 -3.38
N PRO A 262 -10.53 5.32 -4.42
CA PRO A 262 -10.00 6.65 -4.18
C PRO A 262 -10.94 7.58 -3.41
N ALA A 263 -12.26 7.54 -3.67
CA ALA A 263 -13.22 8.33 -2.92
C ALA A 263 -13.38 7.85 -1.46
N HIS A 264 -13.31 6.53 -1.22
CA HIS A 264 -13.28 6.00 0.15
C HIS A 264 -12.06 6.47 0.92
N VAL A 265 -10.88 6.54 0.29
CA VAL A 265 -9.64 7.05 0.93
C VAL A 265 -9.82 8.50 1.37
N GLU A 266 -10.31 9.37 0.49
CA GLU A 266 -10.50 10.78 0.82
C GLU A 266 -11.57 10.98 1.92
N LEU A 267 -12.68 10.25 1.84
CA LEU A 267 -13.75 10.32 2.85
C LEU A 267 -13.28 9.78 4.20
N ALA A 268 -12.50 8.70 4.22
CA ALA A 268 -11.90 8.17 5.45
C ALA A 268 -10.98 9.22 6.10
N GLN A 269 -10.12 9.87 5.30
CA GLN A 269 -9.22 10.90 5.80
C GLN A 269 -9.98 12.13 6.33
N LEU A 270 -11.05 12.56 5.63
CA LEU A 270 -11.90 13.65 6.09
C LEU A 270 -12.62 13.29 7.39
N ALA A 271 -13.09 12.06 7.52
CA ALA A 271 -13.74 11.56 8.72
C ALA A 271 -12.77 11.48 9.90
N LEU A 272 -11.55 10.95 9.71
CA LEU A 272 -10.50 10.93 10.73
C LEU A 272 -10.12 12.33 11.19
N ASN A 273 -9.98 13.28 10.27
CA ASN A 273 -9.66 14.68 10.59
C ASN A 273 -10.80 15.39 11.36
N ALA A 274 -12.03 14.97 11.14
CA ALA A 274 -13.23 15.48 11.83
C ALA A 274 -13.54 14.71 13.14
N GLU A 275 -12.71 13.72 13.51
CA GLU A 275 -12.94 12.81 14.64
C GLU A 275 -14.26 12.00 14.50
N ASP A 276 -14.79 11.88 13.27
CA ASP A 276 -15.89 10.98 12.94
C ASP A 276 -15.34 9.56 12.75
N PHE A 277 -14.95 8.93 13.85
CA PHE A 277 -14.33 7.61 13.83
C PHE A 277 -15.24 6.51 13.28
N PRO A 278 -16.57 6.50 13.55
CA PRO A 278 -17.45 5.53 12.91
C PRO A 278 -17.52 5.68 11.38
N GLY A 279 -17.60 6.92 10.87
CA GLY A 279 -17.58 7.17 9.42
C GLY A 279 -16.25 6.77 8.79
N ALA A 280 -15.13 7.05 9.47
CA ALA A 280 -13.81 6.61 9.03
C ALA A 280 -13.71 5.08 8.95
N GLU A 281 -14.19 4.36 9.98
CA GLU A 281 -14.20 2.90 10.03
C GLU A 281 -14.96 2.30 8.83
N GLU A 282 -16.14 2.85 8.48
CA GLU A 282 -16.94 2.38 7.35
C GLU A 282 -16.13 2.41 6.05
N HIS A 283 -15.55 3.57 5.74
CA HIS A 283 -14.79 3.74 4.50
C HIS A 283 -13.51 2.90 4.48
N LEU A 284 -12.78 2.81 5.60
CA LEU A 284 -11.56 2.01 5.71
C LEU A 284 -11.83 0.52 5.52
N ARG A 285 -12.93 0.00 6.03
CA ARG A 285 -13.35 -1.39 5.77
C ARG A 285 -13.65 -1.64 4.30
N ARG A 286 -14.21 -0.66 3.57
CA ARG A 286 -14.40 -0.77 2.11
C ARG A 286 -13.07 -0.83 1.37
N ILE A 287 -12.09 -0.01 1.77
CA ILE A 287 -10.74 -0.06 1.21
C ILE A 287 -10.13 -1.44 1.42
N LEU A 288 -10.20 -1.98 2.65
CA LEU A 288 -9.65 -3.30 2.99
C LEU A 288 -10.39 -4.47 2.34
N GLN A 289 -11.68 -4.31 1.99
CA GLN A 289 -12.40 -5.29 1.18
C GLN A 289 -11.84 -5.39 -0.24
N SER A 290 -11.38 -4.28 -0.80
CA SER A 290 -10.74 -4.24 -2.13
C SER A 290 -9.28 -4.67 -2.07
N ASP A 291 -8.52 -4.18 -1.09
CA ASP A 291 -7.12 -4.51 -0.87
C ASP A 291 -6.86 -4.83 0.60
N GLY A 292 -7.03 -6.08 0.97
CA GLY A 292 -6.78 -6.58 2.33
C GLY A 292 -5.31 -6.59 2.75
N LYS A 293 -4.38 -6.17 1.86
CA LYS A 293 -2.95 -6.05 2.17
C LYS A 293 -2.49 -4.60 2.31
N ASN A 294 -3.41 -3.66 2.37
CA ASN A 294 -3.10 -2.25 2.52
C ASN A 294 -2.72 -1.92 3.96
N ALA A 295 -1.42 -1.96 4.27
CA ALA A 295 -0.90 -1.70 5.60
C ALA A 295 -1.29 -0.30 6.14
N ALA A 296 -1.34 0.72 5.28
CA ALA A 296 -1.75 2.07 5.68
C ALA A 296 -3.23 2.10 6.10
N ALA A 297 -4.11 1.43 5.36
CA ALA A 297 -5.53 1.34 5.71
C ALA A 297 -5.76 0.59 7.03
N HIS A 298 -4.96 -0.43 7.35
CA HIS A 298 -4.98 -1.09 8.66
C HIS A 298 -4.57 -0.13 9.79
N VAL A 299 -3.54 0.71 9.58
CA VAL A 299 -3.17 1.73 10.57
C VAL A 299 -4.29 2.73 10.79
N ASP A 300 -4.87 3.26 9.71
CA ASP A 300 -5.94 4.24 9.80
C ASP A 300 -7.20 3.66 10.45
N LEU A 301 -7.53 2.39 10.16
CA LEU A 301 -8.59 1.66 10.84
C LEU A 301 -8.30 1.48 12.34
N GLY A 302 -7.06 1.16 12.68
CA GLY A 302 -6.62 1.12 14.08
C GLY A 302 -6.76 2.49 14.77
N ILE A 303 -6.50 3.60 14.07
CA ILE A 303 -6.72 4.97 14.60
C ILE A 303 -8.20 5.22 14.84
N ALA A 304 -9.06 4.86 13.87
CA ALA A 304 -10.50 5.01 14.01
C ALA A 304 -11.07 4.18 15.18
N LEU A 305 -10.65 2.93 15.30
CA LEU A 305 -11.04 2.03 16.41
C LEU A 305 -10.53 2.55 17.76
N LYS A 306 -9.30 3.05 17.82
CA LYS A 306 -8.75 3.70 19.02
C LYS A 306 -9.59 4.91 19.42
N GLY A 307 -9.99 5.76 18.47
CA GLY A 307 -10.86 6.91 18.72
C GLY A 307 -12.23 6.52 19.28
N GLN A 308 -12.73 5.35 18.92
CA GLN A 308 -13.97 4.76 19.47
C GLN A 308 -13.78 4.05 20.82
N GLY A 309 -12.56 4.00 21.36
CA GLY A 309 -12.24 3.25 22.58
C GLY A 309 -12.14 1.74 22.38
N GLN A 310 -12.16 1.23 21.15
CA GLN A 310 -12.05 -0.19 20.83
C GLN A 310 -10.58 -0.63 20.76
N TYR A 311 -9.84 -0.44 21.87
CA TYR A 311 -8.39 -0.55 21.92
C TYR A 311 -7.86 -1.93 21.51
N ASP A 312 -8.55 -3.02 21.87
CA ASP A 312 -8.09 -4.37 21.53
C ASP A 312 -8.19 -4.64 20.03
N LYS A 313 -9.25 -4.15 19.37
CA LYS A 313 -9.38 -4.25 17.92
C LYS A 313 -8.36 -3.35 17.23
N ALA A 314 -8.14 -2.13 17.74
CA ALA A 314 -7.10 -1.25 17.21
C ALA A 314 -5.72 -1.91 17.26
N MET A 315 -5.39 -2.62 18.35
CA MET A 315 -4.13 -3.36 18.46
C MET A 315 -4.02 -4.47 17.40
N GLN A 316 -5.11 -5.19 17.12
CA GLN A 316 -5.14 -6.21 16.07
C GLN A 316 -4.85 -5.62 14.68
N GLU A 317 -5.48 -4.48 14.36
CA GLU A 317 -5.23 -3.79 13.09
C GLU A 317 -3.78 -3.31 12.97
N TYR A 318 -3.19 -2.81 14.05
CA TYR A 318 -1.77 -2.45 14.05
C TYR A 318 -0.85 -3.68 13.94
N ASP A 319 -1.23 -4.83 14.49
CA ASP A 319 -0.48 -6.09 14.32
C ASP A 319 -0.51 -6.56 12.86
N GLU A 320 -1.64 -6.44 12.17
CA GLU A 320 -1.72 -6.73 10.73
C GLU A 320 -0.90 -5.73 9.91
N ALA A 321 -0.97 -4.43 10.22
CA ALA A 321 -0.15 -3.42 9.57
C ALA A 321 1.36 -3.70 9.72
N GLU A 322 1.82 -4.10 10.90
CA GLU A 322 3.23 -4.45 11.15
C GLU A 322 3.67 -5.67 10.34
N LYS A 323 2.82 -6.70 10.23
CA LYS A 323 3.10 -7.90 9.41
C LYS A 323 3.24 -7.55 7.92
N LEU A 324 2.40 -6.65 7.43
CA LEU A 324 2.37 -6.24 6.03
C LEU A 324 3.52 -5.27 5.69
N ASN A 325 3.79 -4.33 6.57
CA ASN A 325 4.85 -3.34 6.41
C ASN A 325 5.49 -2.98 7.77
N PRO A 326 6.59 -3.65 8.16
CA PRO A 326 7.28 -3.40 9.42
C PRO A 326 7.97 -2.04 9.51
N ASP A 327 8.13 -1.32 8.38
CA ASP A 327 8.77 0.00 8.35
C ASP A 327 7.76 1.15 8.50
N LEU A 328 6.47 0.83 8.67
CA LEU A 328 5.43 1.84 8.84
C LEU A 328 5.42 2.39 10.26
N GLY A 329 6.16 3.46 10.49
CA GLY A 329 6.38 4.06 11.82
C GLY A 329 5.08 4.38 12.58
N ALA A 330 4.03 4.84 11.89
CA ALA A 330 2.74 5.17 12.50
C ALA A 330 2.13 4.01 13.31
N THR A 331 2.39 2.77 12.93
CA THR A 331 1.98 1.56 13.65
C THR A 331 2.53 1.57 15.08
N TYR A 332 3.83 1.82 15.23
CA TYR A 332 4.51 1.77 16.53
C TYR A 332 4.13 2.94 17.44
N LEU A 333 3.99 4.13 16.86
CA LEU A 333 3.54 5.30 17.60
C LEU A 333 2.15 5.08 18.22
N ASN A 334 1.19 4.62 17.41
CA ASN A 334 -0.19 4.45 17.87
C ASN A 334 -0.34 3.28 18.85
N ARG A 335 0.38 2.17 18.67
CA ARG A 335 0.44 1.08 19.66
C ARG A 335 1.06 1.56 20.96
N GLY A 336 2.16 2.32 20.87
CA GLY A 336 2.81 2.91 22.04
C GLY A 336 1.87 3.79 22.85
N ILE A 337 1.05 4.60 22.19
CA ILE A 337 0.04 5.45 22.87
C ILE A 337 -0.98 4.59 23.62
N ILE A 338 -1.50 3.51 23.03
CA ILE A 338 -2.44 2.61 23.73
C ILE A 338 -1.77 1.95 24.93
N LEU A 339 -0.55 1.42 24.78
CA LEU A 339 0.17 0.75 25.86
C LEU A 339 0.49 1.71 27.01
N HIS A 340 0.87 2.96 26.67
CA HIS A 340 1.21 3.98 27.65
C HIS A 340 -0.03 4.52 28.39
N LYS A 341 -1.05 4.95 27.64
CA LYS A 341 -2.16 5.73 28.20
C LYS A 341 -3.37 4.89 28.64
N VAL A 342 -3.46 3.64 28.18
CA VAL A 342 -4.64 2.80 28.41
C VAL A 342 -4.31 1.48 29.11
N LYS A 343 -3.23 0.81 28.69
CA LYS A 343 -2.89 -0.54 29.18
C LYS A 343 -1.91 -0.55 30.33
N ASP A 344 -1.46 0.62 30.81
CA ASP A 344 -0.46 0.79 31.88
C ASP A 344 0.82 -0.07 31.68
N ALA A 345 1.29 -0.14 30.45
CA ALA A 345 2.49 -0.87 30.06
C ALA A 345 3.56 0.09 29.48
N PRO A 346 4.06 1.05 30.29
CA PRO A 346 4.95 2.10 29.80
C PRO A 346 6.31 1.56 29.32
N GLU A 347 6.79 0.42 29.85
CA GLU A 347 8.05 -0.19 29.41
C GLU A 347 7.99 -0.56 27.93
N ARG A 348 6.93 -1.25 27.53
CA ARG A 348 6.70 -1.61 26.11
C ARG A 348 6.43 -0.39 25.24
N ALA A 349 5.77 0.62 25.78
CA ALA A 349 5.51 1.86 25.05
C ALA A 349 6.81 2.60 24.72
N VAL A 350 7.78 2.66 25.67
CA VAL A 350 9.11 3.25 25.44
C VAL A 350 9.81 2.58 24.26
N GLU A 351 9.79 1.24 24.19
CA GLU A 351 10.39 0.50 23.07
C GLU A 351 9.77 0.87 21.74
N LEU A 352 8.43 0.97 21.68
CA LEU A 352 7.70 1.31 20.46
C LEU A 352 7.93 2.75 20.04
N TYR A 353 7.99 3.70 20.97
CA TYR A 353 8.32 5.09 20.65
C TYR A 353 9.74 5.23 20.11
N LYS A 354 10.72 4.51 20.69
CA LYS A 354 12.10 4.46 20.19
C LYS A 354 12.15 3.86 18.77
N LYS A 355 11.37 2.81 18.51
CA LYS A 355 11.27 2.21 17.17
C LYS A 355 10.67 3.20 16.17
N TYR A 356 9.62 3.92 16.54
CA TYR A 356 9.06 5.00 15.70
C TYR A 356 10.11 6.07 15.39
N VAL A 357 10.84 6.57 16.41
CA VAL A 357 11.88 7.59 16.23
C VAL A 357 12.97 7.09 15.27
N ALA A 358 13.41 5.84 15.42
CA ALA A 358 14.42 5.25 14.54
C ALA A 358 13.95 5.17 13.08
N LEU A 359 12.70 4.72 12.83
CA LEU A 359 12.10 4.64 11.50
C LEU A 359 11.86 6.02 10.87
N ALA A 360 11.61 7.03 11.69
CA ALA A 360 11.45 8.42 11.23
C ALA A 360 12.78 9.13 10.91
N GLY A 361 13.91 8.42 10.96
CA GLY A 361 15.24 8.96 10.65
C GLY A 361 16.00 9.50 11.88
N GLY A 362 15.54 9.15 13.08
CA GLY A 362 16.16 9.55 14.34
C GLY A 362 15.81 10.96 14.80
N GLU A 363 16.46 11.40 15.89
CA GLU A 363 16.21 12.72 16.49
C GLU A 363 16.59 13.88 15.56
N VAL A 364 17.52 13.66 14.65
CA VAL A 364 17.99 14.69 13.71
C VAL A 364 16.93 14.99 12.63
N ALA A 365 16.19 13.97 12.20
CA ALA A 365 15.14 14.10 11.20
C ALA A 365 13.82 14.60 11.78
N LEU A 366 13.55 14.25 13.05
CA LEU A 366 12.42 14.74 13.81
C LEU A 366 12.80 16.06 14.50
N ASN A 367 11.94 17.07 14.37
CA ASN A 367 12.12 18.29 15.18
C ASN A 367 12.11 17.91 16.69
N ALA A 368 13.00 18.53 17.49
CA ALA A 368 13.07 18.32 18.93
C ALA A 368 11.74 18.56 19.68
N GLU A 369 10.83 19.34 19.10
CA GLU A 369 9.49 19.58 19.60
C GLU A 369 8.49 18.51 19.17
N ALA A 370 8.92 17.48 18.41
CA ALA A 370 8.02 16.44 17.97
C ALA A 370 7.36 15.76 19.19
N PRO A 371 6.03 15.63 19.20
CA PRO A 371 5.27 15.17 20.35
C PRO A 371 5.64 13.79 20.86
N VAL A 372 6.24 12.93 20.00
CA VAL A 372 6.74 11.63 20.42
C VAL A 372 7.79 11.75 21.54
N PHE A 373 8.64 12.79 21.55
CA PHE A 373 9.64 12.98 22.60
C PHE A 373 8.99 13.36 23.95
N GLY A 374 7.85 14.04 23.91
CA GLY A 374 7.03 14.27 25.12
C GLY A 374 6.47 12.97 25.68
N LEU A 375 5.88 12.14 24.79
CA LEU A 375 5.34 10.83 25.15
C LEU A 375 6.43 9.88 25.66
N LEU A 376 7.60 9.90 25.04
CA LEU A 376 8.75 9.07 25.44
C LEU A 376 9.25 9.46 26.84
N ARG A 377 9.49 10.75 27.09
CA ARG A 377 9.92 11.23 28.41
C ARG A 377 8.93 10.92 29.51
N GLU A 378 7.64 11.09 29.23
CA GLU A 378 6.57 10.76 30.17
C GLU A 378 6.55 9.27 30.50
N ALA A 379 6.62 8.41 29.48
CA ALA A 379 6.66 6.97 29.68
C ALA A 379 7.93 6.52 30.44
N GLU A 380 9.11 7.07 30.11
CA GLU A 380 10.37 6.78 30.81
C GLU A 380 10.32 7.21 32.29
N SER A 381 9.72 8.37 32.58
CA SER A 381 9.51 8.85 33.96
C SER A 381 8.62 7.88 34.76
N ILE A 382 7.54 7.38 34.16
CA ILE A 382 6.67 6.39 34.83
C ILE A 382 7.43 5.07 35.08
N VAL A 383 8.21 4.60 34.10
CA VAL A 383 9.06 3.39 34.27
C VAL A 383 10.04 3.57 35.40
N GLN A 384 10.70 4.71 35.50
CA GLN A 384 11.66 5.00 36.54
C GLN A 384 10.97 5.02 37.91
N ALA A 385 9.83 5.71 38.03
CA ALA A 385 9.06 5.76 39.28
C ALA A 385 8.59 4.35 39.73
N LYS A 386 8.14 3.51 38.81
CA LYS A 386 7.76 2.11 39.09
C LYS A 386 8.95 1.30 39.60
N ARG A 387 10.14 1.48 39.00
CA ARG A 387 11.38 0.80 39.46
C ARG A 387 11.78 1.23 40.86
N GLU A 388 11.75 2.53 41.13
CA GLU A 388 12.08 3.08 42.45
C GLU A 388 11.11 2.59 43.53
N ALA A 389 9.80 2.58 43.22
CA ALA A 389 8.78 2.06 44.12
C ALA A 389 8.99 0.57 44.42
N SER A 390 9.25 -0.25 43.40
CA SER A 390 9.54 -1.68 43.56
C SER A 390 10.83 -1.93 44.39
N ALA A 391 11.87 -1.14 44.16
CA ALA A 391 13.11 -1.22 44.94
C ALA A 391 12.87 -0.85 46.38
N ALA A 392 12.12 0.21 46.68
CA ALA A 392 11.76 0.63 48.02
C ALA A 392 10.92 -0.44 48.74
N GLU A 393 9.97 -1.06 48.07
CA GLU A 393 9.16 -2.16 48.63
C GLU A 393 10.04 -3.39 48.96
N ALA A 394 10.97 -3.73 48.05
CA ALA A 394 11.92 -4.83 48.31
C ALA A 394 12.81 -4.54 49.52
N GLN A 395 13.31 -3.30 49.67
CA GLN A 395 14.10 -2.89 50.83
C GLN A 395 13.27 -2.92 52.10
N ALA A 396 12.02 -2.45 52.07
CA ALA A 396 11.13 -2.51 53.25
C ALA A 396 10.90 -3.95 53.70
N LYS A 397 10.64 -4.88 52.79
CA LYS A 397 10.48 -6.32 53.09
C LYS A 397 11.75 -6.92 53.68
N GLN A 398 12.94 -6.54 53.19
CA GLN A 398 14.21 -7.00 53.74
C GLN A 398 14.43 -6.47 55.18
N LEU A 399 14.12 -5.19 55.41
CA LEU A 399 14.24 -4.60 56.75
C LEU A 399 13.29 -5.26 57.75
N GLU A 400 12.04 -5.51 57.33
CA GLU A 400 11.05 -6.21 58.17
C GLU A 400 11.52 -7.63 58.53
N ALA A 401 12.06 -8.37 57.55
CA ALA A 401 12.60 -9.70 57.73
C ALA A 401 13.79 -9.68 58.72
N LEU A 402 14.69 -8.69 58.58
CA LEU A 402 15.84 -8.51 59.50
C LEU A 402 15.37 -8.18 60.92
N GLN A 403 14.38 -7.30 61.08
CA GLN A 403 13.79 -6.98 62.38
C GLN A 403 13.15 -8.20 63.04
N ALA A 404 12.39 -9.02 62.23
CA ALA A 404 11.80 -10.25 62.71
C ALA A 404 12.87 -11.26 63.20
N GLN A 405 14.00 -11.38 62.49
CA GLN A 405 15.13 -12.21 62.88
C GLN A 405 15.78 -11.70 64.21
N GLN A 406 16.00 -10.40 64.36
CA GLN A 406 16.54 -9.80 65.58
C GLN A 406 15.59 -10.03 66.73
N GLN A 407 14.29 -9.83 66.60
CA GLN A 407 13.31 -10.11 67.62
C GLN A 407 13.27 -11.59 68.00
N ALA A 408 13.36 -12.49 67.03
CA ALA A 408 13.44 -13.92 67.29
C ALA A 408 14.71 -14.31 68.05
N ALA A 409 15.88 -13.71 67.71
CA ALA A 409 17.13 -13.91 68.42
C ALA A 409 17.09 -13.39 69.85
N MET A 410 16.54 -12.19 70.09
CA MET A 410 16.32 -11.63 71.39
C MET A 410 15.47 -12.52 72.33
N LYS A 411 14.31 -13.00 71.77
CA LYS A 411 13.44 -13.94 72.50
C LYS A 411 14.14 -15.25 72.82
N ALA A 412 14.97 -15.76 71.91
CA ALA A 412 15.77 -16.98 72.17
C ALA A 412 16.83 -16.77 73.27
N GLU A 413 17.48 -15.59 73.34
CA GLU A 413 18.43 -15.22 74.35
C GLU A 413 17.77 -15.04 75.72
N GLU A 414 16.60 -14.36 75.75
CA GLU A 414 15.80 -14.25 76.97
C GLU A 414 15.32 -15.62 77.50
N ALA A 415 14.95 -16.54 76.62
CA ALA A 415 14.58 -17.91 77.03
C ALA A 415 15.73 -18.68 77.63
N LYS A 416 16.96 -18.52 77.11
CA LYS A 416 18.18 -19.08 77.67
C LYS A 416 18.50 -18.50 79.07
N GLN A 417 18.37 -17.20 79.24
CA GLN A 417 18.61 -16.54 80.54
C GLN A 417 17.58 -16.90 81.58
N LYS A 418 16.35 -17.20 81.26
CA LYS A 418 15.30 -17.61 82.18
C LYS A 418 15.33 -19.11 82.53
N GLY A 419 16.34 -19.87 82.09
CA GLY A 419 16.57 -21.27 82.48
C GLY A 419 15.47 -22.24 82.02
N GLN A 420 14.67 -21.85 81.03
CA GLN A 420 13.69 -22.74 80.43
C GLN A 420 14.35 -23.62 79.38
N THR A 421 14.64 -24.87 79.75
CA THR A 421 15.02 -25.90 78.78
C THR A 421 13.85 -26.16 77.87
N PRO A 422 14.05 -26.22 76.53
CA PRO A 422 12.97 -26.53 75.65
C PRO A 422 12.44 -27.97 75.93
N PRO A 423 11.14 -28.18 75.99
CA PRO A 423 10.59 -29.52 76.22
C PRO A 423 10.83 -30.36 74.96
N GLY A 424 11.54 -31.47 75.07
CA GLY A 424 11.59 -32.50 74.05
C GLY A 424 12.94 -32.86 73.45
N ALA A 425 13.95 -33.17 74.33
CA ALA A 425 15.05 -33.99 73.84
C ALA A 425 14.78 -35.44 74.21
N ALA A 426 14.05 -36.11 73.36
CA ALA A 426 13.99 -37.57 73.41
C ALA A 426 15.29 -38.12 72.82
N THR A 427 15.98 -38.92 73.64
CA THR A 427 17.19 -39.68 73.32
C THR A 427 16.98 -40.50 72.00
N PRO A 428 17.91 -40.43 71.07
CA PRO A 428 17.84 -41.30 69.89
C PRO A 428 18.36 -42.70 70.29
N ALA A 429 17.49 -43.70 70.05
CA ALA A 429 17.89 -45.08 70.02
C ALA A 429 18.85 -45.34 68.85
N SER A 430 19.94 -46.01 69.14
CA SER A 430 20.94 -46.50 68.21
C SER A 430 20.28 -47.39 67.13
N GLY A 431 20.39 -46.95 65.90
CA GLY A 431 20.00 -47.72 64.67
C GLY A 431 21.01 -47.42 63.57
N THR A 432 21.90 -48.40 63.39
CA THR A 432 22.87 -48.46 62.29
C THR A 432 22.17 -48.39 60.89
N GLY A 433 22.59 -47.45 60.03
CA GLY A 433 22.11 -47.41 58.66
C GLY A 433 22.93 -46.39 57.89
N THR A 434 23.79 -46.92 57.06
CA THR A 434 24.68 -46.38 56.06
C THR A 434 24.21 -45.08 55.40
N ALA A 435 25.12 -44.11 55.37
CA ALA A 435 25.03 -42.90 54.55
C ALA A 435 25.28 -43.22 53.06
N PRO A 436 24.64 -42.52 52.18
CA PRO A 436 25.24 -42.28 50.85
C PRO A 436 25.80 -40.86 50.81
N GLN A 437 27.04 -40.84 50.38
CA GLN A 437 27.83 -39.65 50.07
C GLN A 437 27.16 -38.80 48.96
N ALA A 438 27.05 -37.53 49.20
CA ALA A 438 26.83 -36.54 48.15
C ALA A 438 28.19 -36.12 47.58
N THR A 439 28.41 -36.40 46.32
CA THR A 439 29.49 -35.82 45.53
C THR A 439 29.08 -34.50 44.95
N PRO A 440 29.95 -33.49 44.94
CA PRO A 440 29.69 -32.24 44.24
C PRO A 440 30.04 -32.40 42.74
N ALA A 441 29.13 -32.11 41.87
CA ALA A 441 29.43 -32.00 40.45
C ALA A 441 29.82 -30.54 40.09
N SER A 442 31.13 -30.37 39.95
CA SER A 442 31.73 -29.30 39.18
C SER A 442 31.68 -29.71 37.69
N GLY A 443 31.52 -28.74 36.83
CA GLY A 443 31.72 -28.99 35.37
C GLY A 443 31.08 -27.91 34.54
N THR A 444 31.74 -26.80 34.32
CA THR A 444 32.41 -26.29 33.11
C THR A 444 32.03 -27.01 31.85
N GLY A 445 31.61 -26.23 30.85
CA GLY A 445 31.57 -26.67 29.47
C GLY A 445 30.80 -25.74 28.60
N ALA A 446 31.43 -24.61 28.25
CA ALA A 446 31.08 -23.87 27.02
C ALA A 446 31.42 -24.75 25.82
N GLN A 447 30.50 -24.82 24.88
CA GLN A 447 30.86 -25.06 23.47
C GLN A 447 29.83 -24.44 22.57
N GLN A 448 30.25 -23.35 21.91
CA GLN A 448 29.76 -22.96 20.61
C GLN A 448 30.16 -24.04 19.59
N PRO A 449 29.40 -24.20 18.53
CA PRO A 449 30.00 -24.55 17.26
C PRO A 449 29.92 -23.35 16.29
N ALA A 450 31.05 -23.29 15.61
CA ALA A 450 31.45 -22.32 14.62
C ALA A 450 30.55 -22.29 13.37
N ALA A 451 30.40 -21.10 12.86
CA ALA A 451 30.68 -20.52 11.54
C ALA A 451 30.54 -21.38 10.28
N THR A 452 29.66 -20.88 9.43
CA THR A 452 29.72 -20.53 7.99
C THR A 452 30.24 -21.56 6.97
N PRO A 453 29.71 -21.54 5.71
CA PRO A 453 29.92 -20.39 4.84
C PRO A 453 28.75 -20.01 3.91
N ALA A 454 28.72 -18.73 3.63
CA ALA A 454 28.49 -17.96 2.44
C ALA A 454 27.87 -18.65 1.20
N GLY A 455 26.83 -17.99 0.70
CA GLY A 455 26.32 -18.26 -0.65
C GLY A 455 25.20 -17.31 -1.02
N GLY A 456 25.51 -16.22 -1.76
CA GLY A 456 24.60 -15.67 -2.75
C GLY A 456 23.61 -14.61 -2.28
N THR A 457 24.08 -13.39 -2.12
CA THR A 457 23.28 -12.17 -2.25
C THR A 457 22.73 -12.07 -3.68
N GLN A 458 21.44 -12.32 -3.86
CA GLN A 458 20.71 -11.70 -4.94
C GLN A 458 19.78 -10.67 -4.30
N THR A 459 20.20 -9.42 -4.38
CA THR A 459 19.37 -8.25 -4.15
C THR A 459 18.33 -8.20 -5.25
N ALA A 460 17.09 -8.52 -4.91
CA ALA A 460 15.95 -8.13 -5.72
C ALA A 460 15.88 -6.60 -5.72
N PRO A 461 15.66 -5.95 -6.89
CA PRO A 461 15.51 -4.51 -6.93
C PRO A 461 14.23 -4.12 -6.20
N ALA A 462 14.33 -3.12 -5.34
CA ALA A 462 13.22 -2.48 -4.68
C ALA A 462 12.16 -2.12 -5.73
N GLN A 463 11.00 -2.74 -5.66
CA GLN A 463 9.82 -2.25 -6.35
C GLN A 463 9.54 -0.85 -5.80
N LYS A 464 9.80 0.15 -6.63
CA LYS A 464 9.20 1.47 -6.45
C LYS A 464 7.69 1.23 -6.44
N ASN A 465 7.05 1.53 -5.32
CA ASN A 465 5.60 1.69 -5.27
C ASN A 465 5.27 2.80 -6.27
N ALA A 466 4.90 2.40 -7.47
CA ALA A 466 4.19 3.26 -8.38
C ALA A 466 2.88 3.60 -7.66
N ALA A 467 2.58 4.89 -7.58
CA ALA A 467 1.25 5.35 -7.23
C ALA A 467 0.23 4.53 -8.04
N PRO A 468 -0.95 4.22 -7.49
CA PRO A 468 -1.96 3.50 -8.24
C PRO A 468 -2.15 4.23 -9.56
N VAL A 469 -1.86 3.55 -10.64
CA VAL A 469 -2.16 4.02 -11.98
C VAL A 469 -3.68 4.07 -11.98
N ASP A 470 -4.22 5.27 -12.07
CA ASP A 470 -5.64 5.50 -12.25
C ASP A 470 -6.19 4.53 -13.28
N SER A 471 -7.39 4.06 -13.03
CA SER A 471 -8.20 3.05 -13.67
C SER A 471 -8.25 3.05 -15.22
N ASP A 472 -7.10 3.08 -15.86
CA ASP A 472 -6.91 2.51 -17.17
C ASP A 472 -6.75 0.99 -17.00
N GLU A 473 -7.73 0.37 -16.30
CA GLU A 473 -7.88 -1.07 -16.42
C GLU A 473 -7.99 -1.40 -17.89
N PRO A 474 -7.22 -2.38 -18.39
CA PRO A 474 -7.38 -2.87 -19.73
C PRO A 474 -8.86 -3.18 -19.95
N THR A 475 -9.41 -2.73 -21.06
CA THR A 475 -10.85 -2.86 -21.34
C THR A 475 -11.27 -4.29 -21.04
N ASP A 476 -12.17 -4.46 -20.05
CA ASP A 476 -12.66 -5.76 -19.58
C ASP A 476 -13.49 -6.51 -20.65
N ASP A 477 -13.65 -5.89 -21.82
CA ASP A 477 -14.46 -6.41 -22.89
C ASP A 477 -13.60 -7.19 -23.86
N LEU A 478 -13.97 -8.46 -24.04
CA LEU A 478 -13.51 -9.26 -25.17
C LEU A 478 -14.13 -8.70 -26.45
N LEU A 479 -13.38 -8.80 -27.54
CA LEU A 479 -13.83 -8.38 -28.88
C LEU A 479 -14.77 -9.39 -29.50
#